data_4e19e9dc5846cc85d285864f89fbeb9c
#
_entry.id   4e19e9dc5846cc85d285864f89fbeb9c
#
_cell.length_a   1.000
_cell.length_b   1.000
_cell.length_c   1.000
_cell.angle_alpha   90.00
_cell.angle_beta   90.00
_cell.angle_gamma   90.00
#
_symmetry.space_group_name_H-M   'P 1'
#
loop_
_entity.id
_entity.type
_entity.pdbx_description
1 polymer ?
#
loop_
_entity_poly.entity_id
_entity_poly.type
_entity_poly.pdbx_seq_one_letter_code
_entity_poly.pdbx_strand_id
1 'polypeptide(L)'
;MKPLLVIFNPRSIPEFYKAIEKINGISKLWIKYFPQDEAYNKAREFFLQSDYTHFMILPDDLIVTQENVNAIINYDESYDSISGWCNNNGRDDTNIDTNISAFLPPDPPRTATYEGYRWFKIAHFEALLSKVKNSDAIIPVLHQGFALSRLSRRLIEQVPFRTDAGCCVDSCLSLDLMKFRDVFTQYVDIRIRMTHLKIPRSELLVGKEKAKILFEN
;
A
#
# COMPACT_ATOMS: atom_id res chain seq x y z
N MET A 1 8.41 5.59 17.83
CA MET A 1 8.24 5.42 16.37
C MET A 1 8.06 6.78 15.72
N LYS A 2 8.71 7.05 14.59
CA LYS A 2 8.57 8.29 13.80
C LYS A 2 8.20 7.91 12.36
N PRO A 3 6.90 7.73 12.03
CA PRO A 3 6.47 7.36 10.69
C PRO A 3 6.43 8.58 9.76
N LEU A 4 6.64 8.33 8.45
CA LEU A 4 6.43 9.27 7.36
C LEU A 4 5.31 8.74 6.47
N LEU A 5 4.22 9.48 6.34
CA LEU A 5 3.14 9.15 5.42
C LEU A 5 3.48 9.68 4.03
N VAL A 6 3.79 8.77 3.11
CA VAL A 6 4.09 9.09 1.71
C VAL A 6 2.81 8.97 0.89
N ILE A 7 2.41 10.06 0.28
CA ILE A 7 1.18 10.16 -0.51
C ILE A 7 1.56 10.24 -1.98
N PHE A 8 1.25 9.18 -2.70
CA PHE A 8 1.44 9.12 -4.15
C PHE A 8 0.19 9.66 -4.84
N ASN A 9 0.32 10.86 -5.43
CA ASN A 9 -0.79 11.62 -5.97
C ASN A 9 -0.60 11.92 -7.47
N PRO A 10 -0.85 10.95 -8.37
CA PRO A 10 -0.83 11.18 -9.80
C PRO A 10 -2.13 11.77 -10.36
N ARG A 11 -3.23 11.90 -9.59
CA ARG A 11 -4.60 12.22 -10.06
C ARG A 11 -5.22 13.41 -9.39
N SER A 12 -5.04 14.00 -8.41
CA SER A 12 -5.73 15.17 -7.78
C SER A 12 -7.22 14.95 -7.51
N ILE A 13 -7.57 13.83 -6.87
CA ILE A 13 -8.96 13.43 -6.57
C ILE A 13 -9.50 14.23 -5.38
N PRO A 14 -10.62 15.01 -5.55
CA PRO A 14 -11.14 15.87 -4.49
C PRO A 14 -11.56 15.12 -3.22
N GLU A 15 -12.16 13.92 -3.35
CA GLU A 15 -12.59 13.07 -2.23
C GLU A 15 -11.40 12.62 -1.40
N PHE A 16 -10.28 12.30 -2.05
CA PHE A 16 -9.04 11.96 -1.39
C PHE A 16 -8.50 13.14 -0.57
N TYR A 17 -8.46 14.35 -1.15
CA TYR A 17 -8.00 15.54 -0.41
C TYR A 17 -8.85 15.81 0.82
N LYS A 18 -10.18 15.73 0.72
CA LYS A 18 -11.09 15.88 1.86
C LYS A 18 -10.87 14.86 2.98
N ALA A 19 -10.44 13.65 2.62
CA ALA A 19 -10.10 12.61 3.60
C ALA A 19 -8.76 12.91 4.27
N ILE A 20 -7.72 13.20 3.48
CA ILE A 20 -6.35 13.37 3.99
C ILE A 20 -6.17 14.66 4.82
N GLU A 21 -6.96 15.70 4.57
CA GLU A 21 -6.99 16.92 5.40
C GLU A 21 -7.39 16.66 6.85
N LYS A 22 -8.12 15.58 7.12
CA LYS A 22 -8.53 15.16 8.47
C LYS A 22 -7.47 14.33 9.19
N ILE A 23 -6.43 13.92 8.50
CA ILE A 23 -5.34 13.12 9.08
C ILE A 23 -4.30 14.08 9.68
N ASN A 24 -4.12 13.96 10.99
CA ASN A 24 -3.24 14.83 11.77
C ASN A 24 -2.20 14.03 12.56
N GLY A 25 -1.18 14.71 13.08
CA GLY A 25 -0.17 14.12 13.95
C GLY A 25 0.82 13.18 13.24
N ILE A 26 0.94 13.29 11.92
CA ILE A 26 1.92 12.57 11.11
C ILE A 26 2.48 13.46 10.01
N SER A 27 3.79 13.43 9.82
CA SER A 27 4.44 14.14 8.71
C SER A 27 4.06 13.52 7.37
N LYS A 28 3.78 14.34 6.38
CA LYS A 28 3.32 13.92 5.05
C LYS A 28 4.31 14.32 3.96
N LEU A 29 4.66 13.37 3.10
CA LEU A 29 5.44 13.60 1.89
C LEU A 29 4.55 13.36 0.68
N TRP A 30 4.29 14.40 -0.10
CA TRP A 30 3.50 14.32 -1.32
C TRP A 30 4.40 14.16 -2.53
N ILE A 31 4.18 13.08 -3.28
CA ILE A 31 4.84 12.80 -4.56
C ILE A 31 3.78 12.95 -5.67
N LYS A 32 3.79 14.10 -6.34
CA LYS A 32 2.74 14.46 -7.29
C LYS A 32 3.22 14.37 -8.74
N TYR A 33 2.41 13.71 -9.57
CA TYR A 33 2.53 13.68 -11.03
C TYR A 33 3.79 13.02 -11.60
N PHE A 34 4.52 12.26 -10.80
CA PHE A 34 5.63 11.44 -11.27
C PHE A 34 5.15 10.11 -11.86
N PRO A 35 5.91 9.50 -12.79
CA PRO A 35 5.77 8.09 -13.12
C PRO A 35 5.92 7.21 -11.88
N GLN A 36 5.26 6.04 -11.87
CA GLN A 36 5.14 5.23 -10.65
C GLN A 36 6.50 4.85 -10.05
N ASP A 37 7.40 4.29 -10.85
CA ASP A 37 8.73 3.86 -10.41
C ASP A 37 9.60 5.02 -9.90
N GLU A 38 9.59 6.13 -10.62
CA GLU A 38 10.30 7.35 -10.23
C GLU A 38 9.74 7.91 -8.93
N ALA A 39 8.41 7.93 -8.76
CA ALA A 39 7.73 8.41 -7.56
C ALA A 39 8.19 7.67 -6.30
N TYR A 40 8.19 6.33 -6.35
CA TYR A 40 8.58 5.51 -5.21
C TYR A 40 10.07 5.63 -4.88
N ASN A 41 10.94 5.73 -5.88
CA ASN A 41 12.36 5.90 -5.66
C ASN A 41 12.71 7.27 -5.07
N LYS A 42 12.06 8.35 -5.53
CA LYS A 42 12.23 9.69 -4.93
C LYS A 42 11.76 9.73 -3.47
N ALA A 43 10.64 9.10 -3.17
CA ALA A 43 10.17 8.99 -1.79
C ALA A 43 11.14 8.19 -0.91
N ARG A 44 11.68 7.09 -1.44
CA ARG A 44 12.69 6.27 -0.77
C ARG A 44 13.96 7.05 -0.48
N GLU A 45 14.48 7.80 -1.45
CA GLU A 45 15.66 8.66 -1.28
C GLU A 45 15.46 9.67 -0.16
N PHE A 46 14.33 10.38 -0.15
CA PHE A 46 13.96 11.33 0.91
C PHE A 46 13.93 10.63 2.29
N PHE A 47 13.26 9.48 2.36
CA PHE A 47 13.14 8.71 3.60
C PHE A 47 14.50 8.27 4.14
N LEU A 48 15.38 7.73 3.29
CA LEU A 48 16.70 7.25 3.70
C LEU A 48 17.63 8.37 4.19
N GLN A 49 17.44 9.59 3.70
CA GLN A 49 18.19 10.79 4.13
C GLN A 49 17.60 11.41 5.40
N SER A 50 16.47 10.94 5.89
CA SER A 50 15.77 11.45 7.07
C SER A 50 15.97 10.55 8.29
N ASP A 51 15.44 10.95 9.45
CA ASP A 51 15.40 10.18 10.70
C ASP A 51 14.08 9.43 10.93
N TYR A 52 13.20 9.38 9.92
CA TYR A 52 11.96 8.59 10.01
C TYR A 52 12.25 7.11 10.13
N THR A 53 11.46 6.42 10.97
CA THR A 53 11.66 4.98 11.27
C THR A 53 10.80 4.07 10.42
N HIS A 54 9.68 4.56 9.91
CA HIS A 54 8.72 3.79 9.10
C HIS A 54 8.26 4.59 7.90
N PHE A 55 8.19 3.90 6.78
CA PHE A 55 7.72 4.40 5.49
C PHE A 55 6.28 3.94 5.30
N MET A 56 5.33 4.87 5.36
CA MET A 56 3.92 4.54 5.14
C MET A 56 3.49 4.95 3.74
N ILE A 57 2.82 4.05 3.04
CA ILE A 57 2.37 4.24 1.65
C ILE A 57 0.88 4.52 1.64
N LEU A 58 0.47 5.58 0.95
CA LEU A 58 -0.93 5.90 0.70
C LEU A 58 -1.12 6.34 -0.77
N PRO A 59 -1.74 5.51 -1.62
CA PRO A 59 -2.21 5.91 -2.96
C PRO A 59 -3.38 6.91 -2.90
N ASP A 60 -3.51 7.76 -3.92
CA ASP A 60 -4.52 8.83 -4.00
C ASP A 60 -5.93 8.37 -4.39
N ASP A 61 -6.16 7.09 -4.50
CA ASP A 61 -7.48 6.48 -4.75
C ASP A 61 -8.03 5.69 -3.56
N LEU A 62 -7.48 5.91 -2.38
CA LEU A 62 -7.94 5.30 -1.14
C LEU A 62 -8.45 6.34 -0.15
N ILE A 63 -9.64 6.12 0.36
CA ILE A 63 -10.17 6.89 1.48
C ILE A 63 -9.77 6.20 2.77
N VAL A 64 -9.02 6.94 3.60
CA VAL A 64 -8.56 6.49 4.92
C VAL A 64 -9.14 7.38 6.01
N THR A 65 -9.27 6.84 7.22
CA THR A 65 -9.64 7.57 8.42
C THR A 65 -8.45 7.76 9.36
N GLN A 66 -8.57 8.65 10.33
CA GLN A 66 -7.55 8.81 11.36
C GLN A 66 -7.36 7.52 12.16
N GLU A 67 -8.43 6.73 12.40
CA GLU A 67 -8.38 5.45 13.08
C GLU A 67 -7.57 4.43 12.28
N ASN A 68 -7.75 4.38 10.95
CA ASN A 68 -6.94 3.51 10.10
C ASN A 68 -5.45 3.85 10.20
N VAL A 69 -5.10 5.14 10.13
CA VAL A 69 -3.71 5.61 10.22
C VAL A 69 -3.13 5.27 11.59
N ASN A 70 -3.85 5.57 12.67
CA ASN A 70 -3.43 5.29 14.04
C ASN A 70 -3.24 3.78 14.28
N ALA A 71 -4.14 2.95 13.75
CA ALA A 71 -4.03 1.49 13.88
C ALA A 71 -2.74 0.99 13.22
N ILE A 72 -2.46 1.40 11.99
CA ILE A 72 -1.24 1.00 11.26
C ILE A 72 0.03 1.52 11.93
N ILE A 73 0.03 2.72 12.50
CA ILE A 73 1.17 3.26 13.23
C ILE A 73 1.45 2.44 14.49
N ASN A 74 0.44 2.07 15.24
CA ASN A 74 0.57 1.49 16.58
C ASN A 74 0.90 -0.02 16.60
N TYR A 75 1.08 -0.67 15.46
CA TYR A 75 1.56 -2.05 15.44
C TYR A 75 2.99 -2.16 15.97
N ASP A 76 3.28 -3.33 16.52
CA ASP A 76 4.62 -3.69 16.99
C ASP A 76 5.68 -3.46 15.90
N GLU A 77 6.88 -3.03 16.30
CA GLU A 77 7.99 -2.76 15.39
C GLU A 77 8.56 -4.01 14.74
N SER A 78 8.22 -5.21 15.24
CA SER A 78 8.59 -6.49 14.62
C SER A 78 7.94 -6.73 13.26
N TYR A 79 6.84 -6.03 12.95
CA TYR A 79 6.23 -6.10 11.62
C TYR A 79 6.99 -5.22 10.63
N ASP A 80 7.87 -5.80 9.82
CA ASP A 80 8.58 -5.07 8.76
C ASP A 80 7.66 -4.59 7.64
N SER A 81 6.58 -5.31 7.38
CA SER A 81 5.56 -4.93 6.39
C SER A 81 4.18 -5.30 6.91
N ILE A 82 3.33 -4.30 7.14
CA ILE A 82 1.95 -4.49 7.54
C ILE A 82 1.04 -3.49 6.84
N SER A 83 -0.15 -3.93 6.40
CA SER A 83 -1.14 -3.10 5.73
C SER A 83 -2.56 -3.39 6.18
N GLY A 84 -3.44 -2.46 5.88
CA GLY A 84 -4.85 -2.78 5.70
C GLY A 84 -5.13 -3.33 4.30
N TRP A 85 -6.38 -3.35 3.90
CA TRP A 85 -6.81 -3.86 2.59
C TRP A 85 -7.97 -3.06 2.00
N CYS A 86 -8.18 -3.22 0.71
CA CYS A 86 -9.33 -2.69 -0.01
C CYS A 86 -9.82 -3.70 -1.05
N ASN A 87 -10.99 -3.46 -1.61
CA ASN A 87 -11.47 -4.24 -2.75
C ASN A 87 -10.85 -3.73 -4.06
N ASN A 88 -10.63 -4.63 -5.00
CA ASN A 88 -10.05 -4.28 -6.31
C ASN A 88 -11.00 -3.52 -7.23
N ASN A 89 -12.32 -3.55 -6.98
CA ASN A 89 -13.33 -3.09 -7.93
C ASN A 89 -14.16 -1.88 -7.48
N GLY A 90 -13.97 -1.36 -6.27
CA GLY A 90 -14.78 -0.27 -5.72
C GLY A 90 -16.25 -0.64 -5.44
N ARG A 91 -16.63 -1.92 -5.55
CA ARG A 91 -17.99 -2.44 -5.28
C ARG A 91 -18.00 -3.18 -3.94
N ASP A 92 -19.13 -3.18 -3.26
CA ASP A 92 -19.35 -3.88 -1.99
C ASP A 92 -19.95 -5.29 -2.14
N ASP A 93 -19.61 -5.97 -3.20
CA ASP A 93 -20.00 -7.37 -3.40
C ASP A 93 -18.98 -8.28 -2.71
N THR A 94 -19.46 -9.21 -1.88
CA THR A 94 -18.60 -10.14 -1.11
C THR A 94 -17.80 -11.11 -1.98
N ASN A 95 -18.19 -11.30 -3.24
CA ASN A 95 -17.48 -12.14 -4.20
C ASN A 95 -16.36 -11.41 -4.96
N ILE A 96 -16.11 -10.15 -4.62
CA ILE A 96 -15.06 -9.34 -5.24
C ILE A 96 -13.70 -9.64 -4.62
N ASP A 97 -12.66 -9.60 -5.46
CA ASP A 97 -11.29 -9.76 -5.04
C ASP A 97 -10.81 -8.52 -4.26
N THR A 98 -10.05 -8.79 -3.21
CA THR A 98 -9.29 -7.78 -2.47
C THR A 98 -7.94 -7.51 -3.15
N ASN A 99 -7.22 -6.49 -2.71
CA ASN A 99 -5.84 -6.23 -3.12
C ASN A 99 -4.79 -7.15 -2.45
N ILE A 100 -5.23 -8.20 -1.76
CA ILE A 100 -4.37 -9.13 -1.02
C ILE A 100 -4.40 -10.51 -1.69
N SER A 101 -3.25 -11.12 -1.89
CA SER A 101 -3.15 -12.46 -2.46
C SER A 101 -2.34 -13.41 -1.57
N ALA A 102 -2.82 -14.64 -1.48
CA ALA A 102 -2.11 -15.74 -0.82
C ALA A 102 -1.03 -16.39 -1.71
N PHE A 103 -1.08 -16.14 -3.03
CA PHE A 103 -0.16 -16.70 -4.01
C PHE A 103 0.30 -15.64 -5.00
N LEU A 104 1.56 -15.77 -5.42
CA LEU A 104 2.14 -15.04 -6.54
C LEU A 104 2.41 -16.04 -7.68
N PRO A 105 2.25 -15.63 -8.93
CA PRO A 105 2.73 -16.45 -10.04
C PRO A 105 4.25 -16.55 -9.98
N PRO A 106 4.85 -17.68 -10.44
CA PRO A 106 6.31 -17.87 -10.46
C PRO A 106 7.02 -16.78 -11.29
N ASP A 107 6.38 -16.33 -12.36
CA ASP A 107 6.80 -15.16 -13.15
C ASP A 107 5.71 -14.10 -13.12
N PRO A 108 6.06 -12.80 -12.92
CA PRO A 108 5.07 -11.74 -12.97
C PRO A 108 4.46 -11.71 -14.38
N PRO A 109 3.13 -11.59 -14.48
CA PRO A 109 2.49 -11.52 -15.78
C PRO A 109 2.99 -10.29 -16.53
N ARG A 110 3.46 -10.49 -17.75
CA ARG A 110 3.92 -9.41 -18.66
C ARG A 110 2.78 -8.55 -19.20
N THR A 111 1.56 -8.86 -18.82
CA THR A 111 0.33 -8.17 -19.21
C THR A 111 -0.42 -7.74 -17.95
N ALA A 112 -1.33 -6.77 -18.07
CA ALA A 112 -2.17 -6.29 -16.96
C ALA A 112 -3.15 -7.36 -16.41
N THR A 113 -3.14 -8.56 -16.95
CA THR A 113 -3.91 -9.69 -16.44
C THR A 113 -3.10 -10.39 -15.35
N TYR A 114 -3.56 -10.30 -14.14
CA TYR A 114 -2.97 -10.95 -12.97
C TYR A 114 -3.31 -12.45 -12.94
N GLU A 115 -3.08 -13.14 -14.03
CA GLU A 115 -3.25 -14.60 -14.13
C GLU A 115 -2.25 -15.29 -13.19
N GLY A 116 -2.74 -16.24 -12.42
CA GLY A 116 -1.93 -16.97 -11.42
C GLY A 116 -1.98 -16.42 -10.01
N TYR A 117 -2.38 -15.17 -9.80
CA TYR A 117 -2.67 -14.67 -8.46
C TYR A 117 -3.90 -15.36 -7.87
N ARG A 118 -3.89 -15.60 -6.58
CA ARG A 118 -5.02 -16.12 -5.81
C ARG A 118 -5.43 -15.09 -4.78
N TRP A 119 -6.25 -14.14 -5.24
CA TRP A 119 -6.76 -13.06 -4.44
C TRP A 119 -7.70 -13.56 -3.34
N PHE A 120 -7.55 -13.02 -2.15
CA PHE A 120 -8.59 -13.13 -1.14
C PHE A 120 -9.83 -12.38 -1.61
N LYS A 121 -10.99 -12.97 -1.38
CA LYS A 121 -12.28 -12.30 -1.56
C LYS A 121 -12.72 -11.64 -0.28
N ILE A 122 -13.57 -10.63 -0.36
CA ILE A 122 -14.18 -9.99 0.81
C ILE A 122 -14.80 -11.05 1.73
N ALA A 123 -15.58 -11.98 1.16
CA ALA A 123 -16.19 -13.08 1.92
C ALA A 123 -15.18 -13.93 2.71
N HIS A 124 -13.95 -14.10 2.23
CA HIS A 124 -12.92 -14.82 2.98
C HIS A 124 -12.51 -14.07 4.24
N PHE A 125 -12.34 -12.76 4.18
CA PHE A 125 -11.99 -11.94 5.33
C PHE A 125 -13.13 -11.84 6.33
N GLU A 126 -14.38 -11.69 5.86
CA GLU A 126 -15.57 -11.72 6.72
C GLU A 126 -15.70 -13.06 7.45
N ALA A 127 -15.49 -14.18 6.76
CA ALA A 127 -15.50 -15.50 7.36
C ALA A 127 -14.36 -15.72 8.37
N LEU A 128 -13.20 -15.17 8.14
CA LEU A 128 -12.08 -15.18 9.10
C LEU A 128 -12.44 -14.33 10.32
N LEU A 129 -12.88 -13.09 10.14
CA LEU A 129 -13.24 -12.18 11.23
C LEU A 129 -14.33 -12.73 12.15
N SER A 130 -15.26 -13.53 11.61
CA SER A 130 -16.30 -14.19 12.42
C SER A 130 -15.78 -15.31 13.33
N LYS A 131 -14.56 -15.80 13.10
CA LYS A 131 -13.97 -16.97 13.78
C LYS A 131 -12.79 -16.63 14.69
N VAL A 132 -12.08 -15.53 14.39
CA VAL A 132 -10.86 -15.18 15.11
C VAL A 132 -11.12 -14.18 16.23
N LYS A 133 -10.32 -14.26 17.28
CA LYS A 133 -10.23 -13.19 18.27
C LYS A 133 -9.47 -12.00 17.67
N ASN A 134 -9.64 -10.82 18.24
CA ASN A 134 -9.02 -9.58 17.73
C ASN A 134 -7.49 -9.69 17.52
N SER A 135 -6.77 -10.44 18.35
CA SER A 135 -5.33 -10.69 18.21
C SER A 135 -4.94 -11.47 16.96
N ASP A 136 -5.85 -12.30 16.45
CA ASP A 136 -5.58 -13.25 15.37
C ASP A 136 -6.04 -12.72 14.00
N ALA A 137 -6.41 -11.44 13.95
CA ALA A 137 -6.87 -10.77 12.73
C ALA A 137 -5.72 -10.26 11.83
N ILE A 138 -4.46 -10.44 12.26
CA ILE A 138 -3.28 -10.14 11.46
C ILE A 138 -2.76 -11.43 10.86
N ILE A 139 -2.79 -11.54 9.56
CA ILE A 139 -2.39 -12.76 8.85
C ILE A 139 -1.19 -12.51 7.93
N PRO A 140 -0.26 -13.48 7.80
CA PRO A 140 0.81 -13.40 6.81
C PRO A 140 0.24 -13.61 5.41
N VAL A 141 0.79 -12.86 4.44
CA VAL A 141 0.39 -12.92 3.03
C VAL A 141 1.60 -12.89 2.12
N LEU A 142 1.46 -13.37 0.89
CA LEU A 142 2.55 -13.31 -0.10
C LEU A 142 2.52 -12.04 -0.93
N HIS A 143 1.37 -11.42 -1.09
CA HIS A 143 1.24 -10.17 -1.81
C HIS A 143 0.23 -9.26 -1.11
N GLN A 144 0.65 -8.02 -0.91
CA GLN A 144 -0.23 -6.92 -0.53
C GLN A 144 -0.14 -5.84 -1.62
N GLY A 145 -1.25 -5.60 -2.33
CA GLY A 145 -1.38 -4.37 -3.11
C GLY A 145 -1.35 -3.19 -2.15
N PHE A 146 -0.63 -2.13 -2.51
CA PHE A 146 -0.53 -0.99 -1.61
C PHE A 146 -1.90 -0.39 -1.31
N ALA A 147 -2.36 -0.66 -0.10
CA ALA A 147 -3.39 0.11 0.57
C ALA A 147 -2.70 1.09 1.53
N LEU A 148 -3.20 1.33 2.72
CA LEU A 148 -2.40 2.00 3.74
C LEU A 148 -1.41 0.98 4.31
N SER A 149 -0.16 1.03 3.85
CA SER A 149 0.90 0.08 4.21
C SER A 149 1.99 0.77 5.02
N ARG A 150 2.53 0.09 6.03
CA ARG A 150 3.70 0.52 6.80
C ARG A 150 4.85 -0.43 6.54
N LEU A 151 5.98 0.10 6.11
CA LEU A 151 7.23 -0.63 5.88
C LEU A 151 8.29 -0.13 6.86
N SER A 152 9.06 -1.05 7.45
CA SER A 152 10.17 -0.68 8.34
C SER A 152 11.32 -0.03 7.56
N ARG A 153 12.15 0.77 8.26
CA ARG A 153 13.37 1.31 7.68
C ARG A 153 14.30 0.19 7.20
N ARG A 154 14.44 -0.88 7.98
CA ARG A 154 15.26 -2.04 7.63
C ARG A 154 14.85 -2.65 6.28
N LEU A 155 13.55 -2.77 6.02
CA LEU A 155 13.04 -3.26 4.75
C LEU A 155 13.35 -2.28 3.60
N ILE A 156 13.09 -1.00 3.80
CA ILE A 156 13.32 0.05 2.78
C ILE A 156 14.82 0.19 2.43
N GLU A 157 15.72 -0.02 3.38
CA GLU A 157 17.17 -0.02 3.13
C GLU A 157 17.60 -1.17 2.22
N GLN A 158 17.02 -2.36 2.41
CA GLN A 158 17.45 -3.59 1.74
C GLN A 158 16.74 -3.84 0.40
N VAL A 159 15.48 -3.40 0.27
CA VAL A 159 14.66 -3.72 -0.90
C VAL A 159 14.26 -2.43 -1.63
N PRO A 160 14.88 -2.14 -2.80
CA PRO A 160 14.51 -0.97 -3.61
C PRO A 160 13.16 -1.19 -4.27
N PHE A 161 12.46 -0.09 -4.55
CA PHE A 161 11.27 -0.12 -5.39
C PHE A 161 11.63 -0.22 -6.87
N ARG A 162 10.90 -1.02 -7.59
CA ARG A 162 11.02 -1.16 -9.06
C ARG A 162 9.68 -1.47 -9.69
N THR A 163 9.60 -1.26 -10.98
CA THR A 163 8.57 -1.84 -11.86
C THR A 163 9.22 -2.81 -12.82
N ASP A 164 8.45 -3.74 -13.34
CA ASP A 164 8.86 -4.65 -14.40
C ASP A 164 7.75 -4.70 -15.47
N ALA A 165 8.07 -5.20 -16.66
CA ALA A 165 7.13 -5.21 -17.80
C ALA A 165 5.77 -5.84 -17.40
N GLY A 166 4.75 -4.99 -17.26
CA GLY A 166 3.40 -5.39 -16.85
C GLY A 166 3.18 -5.64 -15.35
N CYS A 167 4.19 -5.33 -14.51
CA CYS A 167 4.12 -5.52 -13.06
C CYS A 167 4.27 -4.18 -12.33
N CYS A 168 3.33 -3.83 -11.48
CA CYS A 168 3.36 -2.60 -10.67
C CYS A 168 4.31 -2.74 -9.47
N VAL A 169 4.61 -1.62 -8.82
CA VAL A 169 5.60 -1.54 -7.74
C VAL A 169 5.27 -2.46 -6.55
N ASP A 170 4.00 -2.58 -6.17
CA ASP A 170 3.54 -3.46 -5.08
C ASP A 170 3.78 -4.94 -5.38
N SER A 171 3.48 -5.35 -6.60
CA SER A 171 3.73 -6.71 -7.07
C SER A 171 5.23 -7.01 -7.16
N CYS A 172 6.02 -6.07 -7.68
CA CYS A 172 7.48 -6.22 -7.72
C CYS A 172 8.09 -6.29 -6.32
N LEU A 173 7.64 -5.45 -5.39
CA LEU A 173 8.06 -5.51 -3.98
C LEU A 173 7.76 -6.88 -3.39
N SER A 174 6.53 -7.40 -3.59
CA SER A 174 6.14 -8.70 -3.06
C SER A 174 6.99 -9.84 -3.63
N LEU A 175 7.30 -9.82 -4.93
CA LEU A 175 8.20 -10.78 -5.57
C LEU A 175 9.64 -10.70 -5.01
N ASP A 176 10.13 -9.49 -4.77
CA ASP A 176 11.46 -9.31 -4.20
C ASP A 176 11.51 -9.76 -2.74
N LEU A 177 10.47 -9.51 -1.94
CA LEU A 177 10.36 -10.00 -0.56
C LEU A 177 10.31 -11.54 -0.49
N MET A 178 9.78 -12.23 -1.49
CA MET A 178 9.86 -13.69 -1.54
C MET A 178 11.30 -14.22 -1.55
N LYS A 179 12.26 -13.46 -2.10
CA LYS A 179 13.70 -13.81 -2.06
C LYS A 179 14.27 -13.68 -0.65
N PHE A 180 13.66 -12.87 0.19
CA PHE A 180 14.04 -12.59 1.57
C PHE A 180 13.00 -13.13 2.58
N ARG A 181 12.22 -14.15 2.21
CA ARG A 181 11.10 -14.65 3.03
C ARG A 181 11.47 -15.11 4.44
N ASP A 182 12.73 -15.49 4.64
CA ASP A 182 13.26 -15.86 5.96
C ASP A 182 13.63 -14.63 6.81
N VAL A 183 13.60 -13.44 6.22
CA VAL A 183 13.95 -12.16 6.84
C VAL A 183 12.73 -11.23 6.95
N PHE A 184 11.91 -11.16 5.89
CA PHE A 184 10.76 -10.26 5.80
C PHE A 184 9.48 -11.04 5.48
N THR A 185 8.44 -10.80 6.28
CA THR A 185 7.10 -11.32 6.05
C THR A 185 6.15 -10.13 5.86
N GLN A 186 5.27 -10.25 4.87
CA GLN A 186 4.18 -9.29 4.66
C GLN A 186 2.96 -9.72 5.49
N TYR A 187 2.34 -8.76 6.17
CA TYR A 187 1.15 -8.98 6.97
C TYR A 187 0.01 -8.07 6.55
N VAL A 188 -1.21 -8.55 6.70
CA VAL A 188 -2.42 -7.73 6.57
C VAL A 188 -3.26 -7.83 7.83
N ASP A 189 -3.75 -6.69 8.31
CA ASP A 189 -4.82 -6.67 9.30
C ASP A 189 -6.17 -6.66 8.58
N ILE A 190 -6.89 -7.78 8.66
CA ILE A 190 -8.16 -7.95 7.97
C ILE A 190 -9.31 -7.13 8.57
N ARG A 191 -9.11 -6.46 9.71
CA ARG A 191 -10.06 -5.50 10.30
C ARG A 191 -9.98 -4.12 9.63
N ILE A 192 -8.84 -3.79 9.02
CA ILE A 192 -8.60 -2.45 8.46
C ILE A 192 -8.96 -2.47 6.97
N ARG A 193 -10.23 -2.23 6.69
CA ARG A 193 -10.74 -2.06 5.34
C ARG A 193 -10.80 -0.59 4.96
N MET A 194 -10.33 -0.26 3.77
CA MET A 194 -10.40 1.08 3.20
C MET A 194 -11.30 1.11 1.97
N THR A 195 -11.88 2.27 1.69
CA THR A 195 -12.67 2.48 0.48
C THR A 195 -11.73 2.79 -0.68
N HIS A 196 -11.81 2.00 -1.75
CA HIS A 196 -11.06 2.21 -2.98
C HIS A 196 -11.92 3.00 -3.97
N LEU A 197 -11.45 4.19 -4.35
CA LEU A 197 -12.03 5.01 -5.40
C LEU A 197 -11.55 4.49 -6.75
N LYS A 198 -12.40 3.81 -7.49
CA LYS A 198 -12.03 3.24 -8.79
C LYS A 198 -11.97 4.33 -9.86
N ILE A 199 -10.87 5.09 -9.88
CA ILE A 199 -10.66 6.18 -10.84
C ILE A 199 -9.99 5.63 -12.12
N PRO A 200 -10.48 5.97 -13.31
CA PRO A 200 -9.88 5.54 -14.57
C PRO A 200 -8.42 6.02 -14.72
N ARG A 201 -7.57 5.18 -15.32
CA ARG A 201 -6.17 5.55 -15.62
C ARG A 201 -6.06 6.75 -16.55
N SER A 202 -7.07 7.01 -17.39
CA SER A 202 -7.15 8.19 -18.25
C SER A 202 -7.13 9.51 -17.49
N GLU A 203 -7.45 9.50 -16.20
CA GLU A 203 -7.41 10.67 -15.32
C GLU A 203 -6.04 10.93 -14.69
N LEU A 204 -5.03 10.11 -14.99
CA LEU A 204 -3.67 10.36 -14.53
C LEU A 204 -3.14 11.68 -15.12
N LEU A 205 -2.58 12.51 -14.25
CA LEU A 205 -1.97 13.81 -14.62
C LEU A 205 -0.46 13.72 -14.86
N VAL A 206 0.11 12.51 -14.79
CA VAL A 206 1.54 12.26 -15.05
C VAL A 206 1.91 12.77 -16.45
N GLY A 207 2.92 13.63 -16.50
CA GLY A 207 3.35 14.27 -17.74
C GLY A 207 2.43 15.38 -18.28
N LYS A 208 1.23 15.59 -17.70
CA LYS A 208 0.33 16.72 -18.01
C LYS A 208 0.55 17.90 -17.07
N GLU A 209 0.92 17.61 -15.83
CA GLU A 209 1.22 18.58 -14.78
C GLU A 209 2.71 18.54 -14.41
N LYS A 210 3.22 19.63 -13.87
CA LYS A 210 4.61 19.68 -13.39
C LYS A 210 4.78 18.77 -12.17
N ALA A 211 5.65 17.80 -12.29
CA ALA A 211 6.01 16.90 -11.20
C ALA A 211 6.61 17.70 -10.02
N LYS A 212 6.21 17.35 -8.79
CA LYS A 212 6.67 18.03 -7.58
C LYS A 212 6.63 17.14 -6.34
N ILE A 213 7.51 17.47 -5.40
CA ILE A 213 7.56 16.87 -4.07
C ILE A 213 7.24 17.97 -3.06
N LEU A 214 6.32 17.71 -2.13
CA LEU A 214 5.94 18.64 -1.07
C LEU A 214 6.02 17.90 0.27
N PHE A 215 6.49 18.58 1.28
CA PHE A 215 6.62 18.04 2.63
C PHE A 215 5.80 18.89 3.61
N GLU A 216 5.02 18.23 4.46
CA GLU A 216 4.19 18.82 5.51
C GLU A 216 4.50 18.12 6.85
N ASN A 217 4.80 18.90 7.88
CA ASN A 217 4.99 18.42 9.26
C ASN A 217 3.69 18.48 10.06
#